data_616121e9b56de546c24721d7b30c5cbd
#
_entry.id   616121e9b56de546c24721d7b30c5cbd
#
_cell.length_a   1.000
_cell.length_b   1.000
_cell.length_c   1.000
_cell.angle_alpha   90.00
_cell.angle_beta   90.00
_cell.angle_gamma   90.00
#
_symmetry.space_group_name_H-M   'P 1'
#
loop_
_entity.id
_entity.type
_entity.pdbx_description
1 polymer ?
#
loop_
_entity_poly.entity_id
_entity_poly.type
_entity_poly.pdbx_seq_one_letter_code
_entity_poly.pdbx_strand_id
1 'polypeptide(L)'
;TVKTLEKQYMAAQLAKAGTPGPKAIGIDEISIRKGHTYRIVVSDLIRMRPIWFGGEDRSEASMSQFYHWLGKRKTDGIRLAVMDMWRPFRNATVAHAPQVAILFDKFHILRHLGAALDQVRKAEYGRLSGQDRRYIKGQKYTLLSHRENLTLEGRRSLTTLLAANKRLNTAYLLKESFGQLWDYEREGWARRFFDNWRASLKWQRLAPYEKFAAMIDRHWDGIAAYCLPENKVSLGFVEGLNNKIRVIQRRAYGLRDEEYLRLKVLTCMLPAL
;
A
#
# COMPACT_ATOMS: atom_id res chain seq x y z
N THR A 1 -28.02 26.51 0.83
CA THR A 1 -26.94 26.53 1.83
C THR A 1 -25.58 26.52 1.13
N VAL A 2 -24.51 26.94 1.84
CA VAL A 2 -23.11 26.88 1.31
C VAL A 2 -22.77 25.46 0.84
N LYS A 3 -23.13 24.45 1.62
CA LYS A 3 -22.95 23.02 1.25
C LYS A 3 -23.64 22.66 -0.07
N THR A 4 -24.84 23.14 -0.31
CA THR A 4 -25.59 22.87 -1.56
C THR A 4 -24.88 23.48 -2.77
N LEU A 5 -24.44 24.72 -2.65
CA LEU A 5 -23.67 25.41 -3.69
C LEU A 5 -22.35 24.72 -3.98
N GLU A 6 -21.63 24.32 -2.93
CA GLU A 6 -20.36 23.59 -3.07
C GLU A 6 -20.55 22.23 -3.76
N LYS A 7 -21.63 21.49 -3.42
CA LYS A 7 -21.95 20.22 -4.11
C LYS A 7 -22.25 20.45 -5.59
N GLN A 8 -23.01 21.51 -5.93
CA GLN A 8 -23.30 21.87 -7.33
C GLN A 8 -22.02 22.22 -8.09
N TYR A 9 -21.15 23.03 -7.49
CA TYR A 9 -19.86 23.39 -8.09
C TYR A 9 -18.98 22.17 -8.36
N MET A 10 -18.83 21.29 -7.36
CA MET A 10 -18.03 20.07 -7.52
C MET A 10 -18.64 19.10 -8.54
N ALA A 11 -19.96 19.00 -8.62
CA ALA A 11 -20.63 18.20 -9.64
C ALA A 11 -20.37 18.76 -11.06
N ALA A 12 -20.41 20.08 -11.22
CA ALA A 12 -20.06 20.75 -12.48
C ALA A 12 -18.60 20.52 -12.87
N GLN A 13 -17.65 20.59 -11.91
CA GLN A 13 -16.25 20.25 -12.14
C GLN A 13 -16.08 18.80 -12.65
N LEU A 14 -16.77 17.84 -12.02
CA LEU A 14 -16.71 16.44 -12.45
C LEU A 14 -17.30 16.23 -13.84
N ALA A 15 -18.42 16.88 -14.13
CA ALA A 15 -19.05 16.82 -15.45
C ALA A 15 -18.11 17.35 -16.53
N LYS A 16 -17.44 18.49 -16.30
CA LYS A 16 -16.44 19.07 -17.19
C LYS A 16 -15.22 18.19 -17.37
N ALA A 17 -14.72 17.61 -16.27
CA ALA A 17 -13.55 16.71 -16.30
C ALA A 17 -13.83 15.38 -17.01
N GLY A 18 -15.08 14.96 -17.04
CA GLY A 18 -15.52 13.70 -17.63
C GLY A 18 -14.93 12.46 -16.96
N THR A 19 -15.37 11.29 -17.39
CA THR A 19 -14.82 10.00 -16.98
C THR A 19 -13.67 9.60 -17.90
N PRO A 20 -12.42 9.54 -17.43
CA PRO A 20 -11.30 9.14 -18.27
C PRO A 20 -11.40 7.67 -18.69
N GLY A 21 -10.67 7.30 -19.76
CA GLY A 21 -10.29 5.91 -20.05
C GLY A 21 -8.91 5.66 -19.46
N PRO A 22 -8.80 5.14 -18.23
CA PRO A 22 -7.50 4.96 -17.58
C PRO A 22 -6.71 3.83 -18.26
N LYS A 23 -5.38 3.97 -18.33
CA LYS A 23 -4.46 2.91 -18.77
C LYS A 23 -3.82 2.18 -17.59
N ALA A 24 -3.60 2.89 -16.50
CA ALA A 24 -3.10 2.35 -15.25
C ALA A 24 -3.97 2.85 -14.09
N ILE A 25 -4.43 1.95 -13.25
CA ILE A 25 -5.27 2.27 -12.11
C ILE A 25 -4.60 1.86 -10.79
N GLY A 26 -4.83 2.65 -9.75
CA GLY A 26 -4.53 2.29 -8.37
C GLY A 26 -5.83 2.00 -7.63
N ILE A 27 -5.90 0.88 -6.94
CA ILE A 27 -7.06 0.43 -6.17
C ILE A 27 -6.65 0.36 -4.71
N ASP A 28 -7.36 1.06 -3.84
CA ASP A 28 -7.15 1.03 -2.40
C ASP A 28 -8.48 1.24 -1.67
N GLU A 29 -8.50 1.01 -0.36
CA GLU A 29 -9.64 1.27 0.47
C GLU A 29 -9.35 2.34 1.52
N ILE A 30 -10.39 3.06 1.91
CA ILE A 30 -10.33 4.02 3.01
C ILE A 30 -11.47 3.78 4.00
N SER A 31 -11.14 3.78 5.28
CA SER A 31 -12.16 3.77 6.33
C SER A 31 -12.81 5.16 6.43
N ILE A 32 -14.13 5.20 6.33
CA ILE A 32 -14.88 6.45 6.42
C ILE A 32 -15.55 6.66 7.78
N ARG A 33 -15.71 5.61 8.59
CA ARG A 33 -16.25 5.64 9.95
C ARG A 33 -15.58 4.61 10.86
N LYS A 34 -15.65 4.81 12.16
CA LYS A 34 -15.34 3.77 13.14
C LYS A 34 -16.28 2.58 12.93
N GLY A 35 -15.81 1.36 13.13
CA GLY A 35 -16.61 0.14 12.96
C GLY A 35 -16.51 -0.50 11.57
N HIS A 36 -15.35 -0.34 10.89
CA HIS A 36 -15.04 -1.04 9.64
C HIS A 36 -15.92 -0.67 8.44
N THR A 37 -16.42 0.57 8.39
CA THR A 37 -17.09 1.08 7.18
C THR A 37 -16.03 1.57 6.20
N TYR A 38 -15.88 0.87 5.08
CA TYR A 38 -14.89 1.17 4.05
C TYR A 38 -15.54 1.68 2.78
N ARG A 39 -14.77 2.43 2.00
CA ARG A 39 -15.06 2.76 0.59
C ARG A 39 -13.83 2.45 -0.23
N ILE A 40 -14.04 1.97 -1.43
CA ILE A 40 -12.98 1.72 -2.38
C ILE A 40 -12.69 3.01 -3.14
N VAL A 41 -11.42 3.30 -3.30
CA VAL A 41 -10.93 4.44 -4.10
C VAL A 41 -10.20 3.88 -5.30
N VAL A 42 -10.64 4.24 -6.51
CA VAL A 42 -9.89 3.93 -7.72
C VAL A 42 -9.33 5.20 -8.31
N SER A 43 -8.04 5.19 -8.61
CA SER A 43 -7.29 6.33 -9.12
C SER A 43 -6.76 6.04 -10.53
N ASP A 44 -6.73 7.04 -11.40
CA ASP A 44 -5.94 7.02 -12.63
C ASP A 44 -4.50 7.42 -12.28
N LEU A 45 -3.57 6.48 -12.39
CA LEU A 45 -2.17 6.67 -12.00
C LEU A 45 -1.38 7.52 -13.01
N ILE A 46 -1.88 7.66 -14.25
CA ILE A 46 -1.26 8.52 -15.26
C ILE A 46 -1.71 9.97 -15.07
N ARG A 47 -3.01 10.19 -14.85
CA ARG A 47 -3.56 11.52 -14.62
C ARG A 47 -3.44 12.01 -13.19
N MET A 48 -2.95 11.16 -12.30
CA MET A 48 -2.72 11.46 -10.88
C MET A 48 -3.98 12.02 -10.20
N ARG A 49 -5.12 11.34 -10.38
CA ARG A 49 -6.40 11.74 -9.76
C ARG A 49 -7.29 10.55 -9.42
N PRO A 50 -8.13 10.67 -8.38
CA PRO A 50 -9.18 9.69 -8.14
C PRO A 50 -10.22 9.78 -9.26
N ILE A 51 -10.73 8.62 -9.71
CA ILE A 51 -11.74 8.52 -10.76
C ILE A 51 -13.02 7.86 -10.27
N TRP A 52 -12.95 7.10 -9.20
CA TRP A 52 -14.10 6.46 -8.59
C TRP A 52 -13.94 6.36 -7.08
N PHE A 53 -15.04 6.54 -6.37
CA PHE A 53 -15.13 6.41 -4.92
C PHE A 53 -16.49 5.81 -4.58
N GLY A 54 -16.53 4.57 -4.06
CA GLY A 54 -17.79 3.86 -3.83
C GLY A 54 -17.60 2.48 -3.22
N GLY A 55 -18.60 1.62 -3.43
CA GLY A 55 -18.72 0.33 -2.76
C GLY A 55 -19.22 0.50 -1.32
N GLU A 56 -19.77 -0.56 -0.75
CA GLU A 56 -20.25 -0.55 0.63
C GLU A 56 -19.21 -1.10 1.60
N ASP A 57 -18.31 -1.94 1.07
CA ASP A 57 -17.26 -2.65 1.80
C ASP A 57 -16.07 -2.94 0.88
N ARG A 58 -15.22 -3.89 1.30
CA ARG A 58 -14.04 -4.35 0.55
C ARG A 58 -14.27 -5.66 -0.20
N SER A 59 -15.51 -5.98 -0.53
CA SER A 59 -15.88 -7.22 -1.21
C SER A 59 -15.58 -7.16 -2.71
N GLU A 60 -15.60 -8.33 -3.34
CA GLU A 60 -15.51 -8.49 -4.78
C GLU A 60 -16.70 -7.82 -5.48
N ALA A 61 -17.89 -7.92 -4.89
CA ALA A 61 -19.10 -7.27 -5.39
C ALA A 61 -18.98 -5.74 -5.40
N SER A 62 -18.46 -5.16 -4.31
CA SER A 62 -18.19 -3.71 -4.23
C SER A 62 -17.16 -3.25 -5.26
N MET A 63 -16.09 -4.03 -5.49
CA MET A 63 -15.10 -3.71 -6.51
C MET A 63 -15.65 -3.84 -7.93
N SER A 64 -16.52 -4.82 -8.18
CA SER A 64 -17.19 -5.03 -9.48
C SER A 64 -18.05 -3.83 -9.89
N GLN A 65 -18.61 -3.07 -8.92
CA GLN A 65 -19.36 -1.84 -9.21
C GLN A 65 -18.52 -0.81 -9.97
N PHE A 66 -17.22 -0.71 -9.67
CA PHE A 66 -16.32 0.17 -10.41
C PHE A 66 -16.24 -0.22 -11.89
N TYR A 67 -16.05 -1.49 -12.22
CA TYR A 67 -15.94 -1.96 -13.59
C TYR A 67 -17.24 -1.79 -14.37
N HIS A 68 -18.38 -2.06 -13.74
CA HIS A 68 -19.70 -1.81 -14.34
C HIS A 68 -19.92 -0.31 -14.62
N TRP A 69 -19.57 0.55 -13.66
CA TRP A 69 -19.66 2.01 -13.83
C TRP A 69 -18.72 2.53 -14.93
N LEU A 70 -17.50 2.01 -15.03
CA LEU A 70 -16.53 2.42 -16.04
C LEU A 70 -16.97 2.02 -17.46
N GLY A 71 -17.62 0.87 -17.58
CA GLY A 71 -18.11 0.27 -18.81
C GLY A 71 -17.02 -0.47 -19.59
N LYS A 72 -17.44 -1.49 -20.36
CA LYS A 72 -16.55 -2.43 -21.03
C LYS A 72 -15.46 -1.78 -21.88
N ARG A 73 -15.83 -0.82 -22.76
CA ARG A 73 -14.88 -0.16 -23.66
C ARG A 73 -13.69 0.51 -22.93
N LYS A 74 -13.93 1.13 -21.80
CA LYS A 74 -12.88 1.79 -21.00
C LYS A 74 -12.11 0.77 -20.17
N THR A 75 -12.78 -0.25 -19.65
CA THR A 75 -12.18 -1.37 -18.92
C THR A 75 -11.19 -2.14 -19.80
N ASP A 76 -11.54 -2.43 -21.03
CA ASP A 76 -10.65 -3.10 -22.00
C ASP A 76 -9.38 -2.27 -22.31
N GLY A 77 -9.43 -0.97 -22.07
CA GLY A 77 -8.29 -0.08 -22.23
C GLY A 77 -7.28 -0.08 -21.07
N ILE A 78 -7.63 -0.66 -19.92
CA ILE A 78 -6.74 -0.74 -18.77
C ILE A 78 -5.66 -1.79 -19.05
N ARG A 79 -4.41 -1.47 -18.73
CA ARG A 79 -3.24 -2.36 -18.89
C ARG A 79 -2.62 -2.78 -17.57
N LEU A 80 -2.71 -1.91 -16.56
CA LEU A 80 -2.10 -2.10 -15.25
C LEU A 80 -3.09 -1.77 -14.14
N ALA A 81 -3.18 -2.63 -13.13
CA ALA A 81 -3.89 -2.37 -11.88
C ALA A 81 -2.93 -2.59 -10.70
N VAL A 82 -2.69 -1.52 -9.95
CA VAL A 82 -1.90 -1.55 -8.71
C VAL A 82 -2.85 -1.66 -7.53
N MET A 83 -2.64 -2.62 -6.65
CA MET A 83 -3.51 -2.88 -5.51
C MET A 83 -2.76 -3.52 -4.34
N ASP A 84 -3.39 -3.57 -3.15
CA ASP A 84 -2.94 -4.44 -2.07
C ASP A 84 -3.18 -5.92 -2.42
N MET A 85 -2.50 -6.82 -1.71
CA MET A 85 -2.67 -8.28 -1.85
C MET A 85 -4.04 -8.76 -1.33
N TRP A 86 -5.09 -7.97 -1.54
CA TRP A 86 -6.46 -8.27 -1.12
C TRP A 86 -7.19 -9.08 -2.19
N ARG A 87 -7.48 -10.34 -1.87
CA ARG A 87 -8.05 -11.31 -2.82
C ARG A 87 -9.31 -10.85 -3.55
N PRO A 88 -10.31 -10.21 -2.89
CA PRO A 88 -11.49 -9.70 -3.58
C PRO A 88 -11.19 -8.71 -4.70
N PHE A 89 -10.24 -7.80 -4.53
CA PHE A 89 -9.86 -6.84 -5.58
C PHE A 89 -9.22 -7.54 -6.77
N ARG A 90 -8.33 -8.50 -6.50
CA ARG A 90 -7.73 -9.33 -7.54
C ARG A 90 -8.79 -10.11 -8.33
N ASN A 91 -9.70 -10.78 -7.63
CA ASN A 91 -10.74 -11.58 -8.26
C ASN A 91 -11.63 -10.72 -9.17
N ALA A 92 -12.13 -9.59 -8.67
CA ALA A 92 -12.93 -8.67 -9.47
C ALA A 92 -12.16 -8.16 -10.69
N THR A 93 -10.88 -7.82 -10.54
CA THR A 93 -10.03 -7.38 -11.67
C THR A 93 -9.87 -8.48 -12.71
N VAL A 94 -9.57 -9.70 -12.31
CA VAL A 94 -9.43 -10.84 -13.24
C VAL A 94 -10.75 -11.15 -13.96
N ALA A 95 -11.88 -11.07 -13.25
CA ALA A 95 -13.20 -11.34 -13.83
C ALA A 95 -13.63 -10.30 -14.87
N HIS A 96 -13.39 -9.01 -14.61
CA HIS A 96 -13.86 -7.92 -15.47
C HIS A 96 -12.81 -7.42 -16.48
N ALA A 97 -11.54 -7.60 -16.19
CA ALA A 97 -10.42 -7.10 -16.99
C ALA A 97 -9.25 -8.10 -17.03
N PRO A 98 -9.46 -9.30 -17.61
CA PRO A 98 -8.47 -10.39 -17.61
C PRO A 98 -7.15 -10.04 -18.33
N GLN A 99 -7.15 -9.02 -19.19
CA GLN A 99 -5.96 -8.53 -19.90
C GLN A 99 -5.03 -7.67 -19.03
N VAL A 100 -5.48 -7.28 -17.83
CA VAL A 100 -4.77 -6.33 -16.98
C VAL A 100 -3.64 -7.02 -16.22
N ALA A 101 -2.43 -6.47 -16.30
CA ALA A 101 -1.35 -6.85 -15.40
C ALA A 101 -1.67 -6.36 -13.98
N ILE A 102 -1.63 -7.26 -13.01
CA ILE A 102 -1.82 -6.92 -11.60
C ILE A 102 -0.45 -6.72 -10.95
N LEU A 103 -0.26 -5.58 -10.32
CA LEU A 103 0.92 -5.23 -9.56
C LEU A 103 0.53 -5.03 -8.09
N PHE A 104 1.18 -5.77 -7.19
CA PHE A 104 0.98 -5.53 -5.77
C PHE A 104 1.82 -4.38 -5.26
N ASP A 105 1.18 -3.48 -4.51
CA ASP A 105 1.81 -2.26 -4.03
C ASP A 105 2.99 -2.59 -3.09
N LYS A 106 4.18 -2.15 -3.49
CA LYS A 106 5.44 -2.26 -2.75
C LYS A 106 5.32 -1.76 -1.31
N PHE A 107 4.57 -0.67 -1.09
CA PHE A 107 4.39 -0.10 0.26
C PHE A 107 3.71 -1.08 1.20
N HIS A 108 2.65 -1.75 0.74
CA HIS A 108 1.94 -2.75 1.52
C HIS A 108 2.81 -3.98 1.80
N ILE A 109 3.62 -4.41 0.83
CA ILE A 109 4.58 -5.52 1.02
C ILE A 109 5.62 -5.14 2.09
N LEU A 110 6.23 -3.96 2.00
CA LEU A 110 7.23 -3.49 2.97
C LEU A 110 6.61 -3.27 4.37
N ARG A 111 5.34 -2.89 4.45
CA ARG A 111 4.59 -2.81 5.71
C ARG A 111 4.46 -4.16 6.39
N HIS A 112 4.21 -5.25 5.63
CA HIS A 112 4.20 -6.60 6.16
C HIS A 112 5.59 -7.04 6.65
N LEU A 113 6.65 -6.69 5.94
CA LEU A 113 8.03 -6.95 6.38
C LEU A 113 8.35 -6.18 7.66
N GLY A 114 7.96 -4.91 7.74
CA GLY A 114 8.10 -4.10 8.95
C GLY A 114 7.33 -4.70 10.14
N ALA A 115 6.13 -5.23 9.91
CA ALA A 115 5.36 -5.93 10.94
C ALA A 115 6.06 -7.21 11.42
N ALA A 116 6.71 -7.97 10.51
CA ALA A 116 7.50 -9.14 10.87
C ALA A 116 8.70 -8.76 11.76
N LEU A 117 9.41 -7.69 11.43
CA LEU A 117 10.50 -7.16 12.26
C LEU A 117 10.00 -6.71 13.64
N ASP A 118 8.86 -6.00 13.71
CA ASP A 118 8.27 -5.58 14.99
C ASP A 118 7.84 -6.78 15.87
N GLN A 119 7.39 -7.87 15.27
CA GLN A 119 7.11 -9.10 15.99
C GLN A 119 8.37 -9.71 16.61
N VAL A 120 9.49 -9.73 15.87
CA VAL A 120 10.79 -10.16 16.42
C VAL A 120 11.21 -9.26 17.57
N ARG A 121 11.10 -7.93 17.42
CA ARG A 121 11.40 -6.95 18.48
C ARG A 121 10.56 -7.21 19.74
N LYS A 122 9.27 -7.46 19.60
CA LYS A 122 8.36 -7.75 20.73
C LYS A 122 8.73 -9.04 21.42
N ALA A 123 9.10 -10.07 20.66
CA ALA A 123 9.54 -11.36 21.22
C ALA A 123 10.84 -11.20 22.02
N GLU A 124 11.82 -10.46 21.48
CA GLU A 124 13.07 -10.17 22.20
C GLU A 124 12.83 -9.30 23.45
N TYR A 125 11.98 -8.28 23.35
CA TYR A 125 11.56 -7.48 24.50
C TYR A 125 10.94 -8.33 25.63
N GLY A 126 10.14 -9.34 25.27
CA GLY A 126 9.55 -10.26 26.26
C GLY A 126 10.54 -11.22 26.91
N ARG A 127 11.65 -11.54 26.22
CA ARG A 127 12.68 -12.49 26.70
C ARG A 127 13.73 -11.85 27.60
N LEU A 128 13.92 -10.55 27.49
CA LEU A 128 14.95 -9.79 28.21
C LEU A 128 14.38 -9.16 29.49
N SER A 129 15.26 -8.91 30.45
CA SER A 129 14.96 -8.25 31.72
C SER A 129 15.93 -7.09 31.97
N GLY A 130 15.66 -6.29 33.01
CA GLY A 130 16.57 -5.25 33.47
C GLY A 130 16.93 -4.19 32.41
N GLN A 131 18.21 -3.88 32.31
CA GLN A 131 18.73 -2.84 31.40
C GLN A 131 18.57 -3.23 29.93
N ASP A 132 18.79 -4.49 29.55
CA ASP A 132 18.70 -4.96 28.17
C ASP A 132 17.31 -4.74 27.59
N ARG A 133 16.27 -4.94 28.40
CA ARG A 133 14.89 -4.66 28.01
C ARG A 133 14.65 -3.17 27.73
N ARG A 134 15.32 -2.27 28.47
CA ARG A 134 15.20 -0.82 28.29
C ARG A 134 15.74 -0.37 26.93
N TYR A 135 16.81 -0.99 26.44
CA TYR A 135 17.37 -0.67 25.12
C TYR A 135 16.42 -0.97 23.97
N ILE A 136 15.54 -1.98 24.09
CA ILE A 136 14.57 -2.33 23.05
C ILE A 136 13.30 -1.49 23.14
N LYS A 137 12.99 -0.95 24.35
CA LYS A 137 11.81 -0.12 24.56
C LYS A 137 11.89 1.15 23.71
N GLY A 138 10.80 1.46 22.99
CA GLY A 138 10.73 2.68 22.16
C GLY A 138 11.45 2.59 20.81
N GLN A 139 12.23 1.54 20.52
CA GLN A 139 13.07 1.43 19.32
C GLN A 139 12.34 0.94 18.07
N LYS A 140 11.00 0.90 18.10
CA LYS A 140 10.19 0.43 16.95
C LYS A 140 10.50 1.22 15.69
N TYR A 141 10.40 2.54 15.75
CA TYR A 141 10.57 3.40 14.57
C TYR A 141 12.04 3.45 14.11
N THR A 142 12.99 3.38 15.02
CA THR A 142 14.42 3.27 14.70
C THR A 142 14.71 2.01 13.87
N LEU A 143 14.11 0.86 14.23
CA LEU A 143 14.25 -0.40 13.50
C LEU A 143 13.50 -0.41 12.16
N LEU A 144 12.34 0.24 12.08
CA LEU A 144 11.52 0.27 10.86
C LEU A 144 12.06 1.23 9.80
N SER A 145 12.75 2.30 10.21
CA SER A 145 13.33 3.26 9.29
C SER A 145 14.53 2.67 8.53
N HIS A 146 14.77 3.17 7.31
CA HIS A 146 16.04 2.95 6.63
C HIS A 146 17.15 3.71 7.35
N ARG A 147 18.35 3.12 7.40
CA ARG A 147 19.48 3.70 8.13
C ARG A 147 19.84 5.11 7.68
N GLU A 148 19.75 5.37 6.38
CA GLU A 148 20.03 6.66 5.76
C GLU A 148 19.06 7.77 6.19
N ASN A 149 17.81 7.41 6.53
CA ASN A 149 16.77 8.34 6.97
C ASN A 149 16.81 8.63 8.48
N LEU A 150 17.71 7.99 9.22
CA LEU A 150 17.89 8.23 10.64
C LEU A 150 18.82 9.42 10.89
N THR A 151 18.51 10.19 11.95
CA THR A 151 19.42 11.19 12.51
C THR A 151 20.71 10.54 13.01
N LEU A 152 21.76 11.33 13.27
CA LEU A 152 23.02 10.81 13.83
C LEU A 152 22.79 10.06 15.15
N GLU A 153 21.96 10.59 16.02
CA GLU A 153 21.58 9.94 17.28
C GLU A 153 20.80 8.64 17.05
N GLY A 154 19.85 8.65 16.11
CA GLY A 154 19.11 7.45 15.70
C GLY A 154 20.04 6.35 15.14
N ARG A 155 21.07 6.71 14.36
CA ARG A 155 22.06 5.75 13.83
C ARG A 155 22.93 5.16 14.95
N ARG A 156 23.34 5.97 15.94
CA ARG A 156 24.08 5.50 17.11
C ARG A 156 23.23 4.53 17.95
N SER A 157 21.99 4.92 18.24
CA SER A 157 21.03 4.07 18.97
C SER A 157 20.79 2.74 18.25
N LEU A 158 20.60 2.78 16.92
CA LEU A 158 20.45 1.57 16.11
C LEU A 158 21.70 0.67 16.20
N THR A 159 22.90 1.24 16.05
CA THR A 159 24.16 0.49 16.11
C THR A 159 24.33 -0.21 17.46
N THR A 160 24.09 0.52 18.56
CA THR A 160 24.14 -0.05 19.91
C THR A 160 23.11 -1.17 20.11
N LEU A 161 21.88 -0.95 19.67
CA LEU A 161 20.81 -1.94 19.75
C LEU A 161 21.14 -3.24 19.00
N LEU A 162 21.64 -3.12 17.76
CA LEU A 162 21.97 -4.27 16.92
C LEU A 162 23.21 -5.02 17.43
N ALA A 163 24.20 -4.31 17.99
CA ALA A 163 25.35 -4.93 18.64
C ALA A 163 24.96 -5.74 19.89
N ALA A 164 24.00 -5.23 20.67
CA ALA A 164 23.53 -5.88 21.88
C ALA A 164 22.61 -7.09 21.62
N ASN A 165 21.95 -7.17 20.46
CA ASN A 165 20.99 -8.23 20.18
C ASN A 165 21.17 -8.83 18.78
N LYS A 166 21.85 -9.97 18.71
CA LYS A 166 22.14 -10.69 17.45
C LYS A 166 20.90 -11.04 16.65
N ARG A 167 19.79 -11.38 17.32
CA ARG A 167 18.56 -11.78 16.64
C ARG A 167 17.86 -10.58 15.98
N LEU A 168 17.84 -9.42 16.64
CA LEU A 168 17.38 -8.18 16.06
C LEU A 168 18.28 -7.71 14.92
N ASN A 169 19.62 -7.88 15.06
CA ASN A 169 20.55 -7.56 14.00
C ASN A 169 20.27 -8.39 12.74
N THR A 170 20.14 -9.71 12.88
CA THR A 170 19.79 -10.58 11.75
C THR A 170 18.46 -10.15 11.11
N ALA A 171 17.42 -9.92 11.90
CA ALA A 171 16.13 -9.49 11.38
C ALA A 171 16.21 -8.14 10.67
N TYR A 172 16.98 -7.18 11.20
CA TYR A 172 17.19 -5.88 10.59
C TYR A 172 17.92 -5.99 9.24
N LEU A 173 19.02 -6.75 9.18
CA LEU A 173 19.77 -6.97 7.94
C LEU A 173 18.92 -7.66 6.87
N LEU A 174 18.09 -8.62 7.26
CA LEU A 174 17.14 -9.27 6.36
C LEU A 174 16.08 -8.29 5.82
N LYS A 175 15.63 -7.33 6.64
CA LYS A 175 14.72 -6.26 6.18
C LYS A 175 15.42 -5.35 5.16
N GLU A 176 16.62 -4.90 5.45
CA GLU A 176 17.36 -4.00 4.55
C GLU A 176 17.69 -4.71 3.21
N SER A 177 18.17 -5.95 3.26
CA SER A 177 18.52 -6.71 2.05
C SER A 177 17.30 -7.01 1.17
N PHE A 178 16.12 -7.26 1.76
CA PHE A 178 14.91 -7.51 0.98
C PHE A 178 14.53 -6.34 0.05
N GLY A 179 14.88 -5.11 0.44
CA GLY A 179 14.65 -3.91 -0.37
C GLY A 179 15.25 -3.99 -1.78
N GLN A 180 16.34 -4.75 -1.95
CA GLN A 180 17.01 -4.94 -3.24
C GLN A 180 16.16 -5.72 -4.26
N LEU A 181 15.09 -6.40 -3.83
CA LEU A 181 14.17 -7.09 -4.74
C LEU A 181 13.62 -6.17 -5.83
N TRP A 182 13.44 -4.90 -5.51
CA TRP A 182 12.84 -3.90 -6.40
C TRP A 182 13.82 -3.29 -7.42
N ASP A 183 15.10 -3.64 -7.33
CA ASP A 183 16.14 -3.16 -8.23
C ASP A 183 16.29 -4.05 -9.47
N TYR A 184 15.68 -5.24 -9.45
CA TYR A 184 15.73 -6.17 -10.56
C TYR A 184 14.76 -5.78 -11.68
N GLU A 185 15.25 -5.90 -12.93
CA GLU A 185 14.47 -5.64 -14.15
C GLU A 185 14.10 -6.92 -14.91
N ARG A 186 14.50 -8.09 -14.38
CA ARG A 186 14.18 -9.39 -14.95
C ARG A 186 13.65 -10.32 -13.86
N GLU A 187 12.49 -10.88 -14.10
CA GLU A 187 11.82 -11.76 -13.13
C GLU A 187 12.71 -12.91 -12.66
N GLY A 188 13.42 -13.58 -13.57
CA GLY A 188 14.29 -14.71 -13.21
C GLY A 188 15.38 -14.34 -12.20
N TRP A 189 15.97 -13.15 -12.31
CA TRP A 189 16.96 -12.66 -11.34
C TRP A 189 16.30 -12.26 -10.01
N ALA A 190 15.14 -11.61 -10.06
CA ALA A 190 14.36 -11.28 -8.87
C ALA A 190 13.94 -12.54 -8.12
N ARG A 191 13.50 -13.58 -8.84
CA ARG A 191 13.15 -14.88 -8.24
C ARG A 191 14.36 -15.53 -7.58
N ARG A 192 15.48 -15.59 -8.26
CA ARG A 192 16.72 -16.14 -7.70
C ARG A 192 17.18 -15.39 -6.45
N PHE A 193 17.10 -14.05 -6.49
CA PHE A 193 17.38 -13.23 -5.30
C PHE A 193 16.46 -13.60 -4.15
N PHE A 194 15.15 -13.66 -4.39
CA PHE A 194 14.18 -14.01 -3.36
C PHE A 194 14.40 -15.43 -2.80
N ASP A 195 14.68 -16.40 -3.65
CA ASP A 195 14.93 -17.78 -3.21
C ASP A 195 16.19 -17.85 -2.32
N ASN A 196 17.26 -17.13 -2.66
CA ASN A 196 18.45 -17.01 -1.83
C ASN A 196 18.16 -16.30 -0.50
N TRP A 197 17.38 -15.20 -0.55
CA TRP A 197 16.97 -14.48 0.64
C TRP A 197 16.12 -15.38 1.55
N ARG A 198 15.18 -16.11 1.00
CA ARG A 198 14.35 -17.09 1.74
C ARG A 198 15.22 -18.22 2.32
N ALA A 199 16.17 -18.75 1.55
CA ALA A 199 17.10 -19.78 2.04
C ALA A 199 17.93 -19.28 3.23
N SER A 200 18.28 -18.00 3.29
CA SER A 200 19.00 -17.41 4.42
C SER A 200 18.21 -17.38 5.73
N LEU A 201 16.87 -17.56 5.68
CA LEU A 201 16.03 -17.69 6.87
C LEU A 201 16.22 -19.02 7.57
N LYS A 202 16.70 -20.05 6.85
CA LYS A 202 16.97 -21.36 7.41
C LYS A 202 17.91 -21.21 8.61
N TRP A 203 17.58 -21.85 9.72
CA TRP A 203 18.32 -21.80 10.98
C TRP A 203 18.24 -20.50 11.79
N GLN A 204 17.64 -19.41 11.25
CA GLN A 204 17.51 -18.14 11.97
C GLN A 204 16.39 -18.18 13.04
N ARG A 205 15.47 -19.14 12.95
CA ARG A 205 14.32 -19.28 13.86
C ARG A 205 13.48 -18.00 13.95
N LEU A 206 13.31 -17.32 12.80
CA LEU A 206 12.54 -16.09 12.67
C LEU A 206 11.16 -16.37 12.05
N ALA A 207 10.29 -17.07 12.79
CA ALA A 207 8.95 -17.45 12.31
C ALA A 207 8.13 -16.29 11.67
N PRO A 208 8.18 -15.02 12.13
CA PRO A 208 7.53 -13.92 11.41
C PRO A 208 8.06 -13.71 9.99
N TYR A 209 9.35 -13.89 9.75
CA TYR A 209 9.98 -13.77 8.42
C TYR A 209 9.65 -14.96 7.52
N GLU A 210 9.56 -16.16 8.08
CA GLU A 210 9.12 -17.35 7.32
C GLU A 210 7.68 -17.19 6.83
N LYS A 211 6.79 -16.65 7.67
CA LYS A 211 5.41 -16.31 7.29
C LYS A 211 5.37 -15.23 6.21
N PHE A 212 6.23 -14.22 6.31
CA PHE A 212 6.37 -13.19 5.28
C PHE A 212 6.87 -13.80 3.97
N ALA A 213 7.90 -14.64 3.98
CA ALA A 213 8.41 -15.31 2.79
C ALA A 213 7.33 -16.17 2.10
N ALA A 214 6.54 -16.93 2.89
CA ALA A 214 5.42 -17.69 2.35
C ALA A 214 4.30 -16.82 1.76
N MET A 215 4.11 -15.62 2.28
CA MET A 215 3.20 -14.64 1.68
C MET A 215 3.73 -14.14 0.33
N ILE A 216 5.01 -13.80 0.23
CA ILE A 216 5.65 -13.37 -1.04
C ILE A 216 5.52 -14.46 -2.11
N ASP A 217 5.78 -15.74 -1.75
CA ASP A 217 5.63 -16.86 -2.68
C ASP A 217 4.21 -16.94 -3.28
N ARG A 218 3.19 -16.82 -2.42
CA ARG A 218 1.78 -16.91 -2.86
C ARG A 218 1.35 -15.77 -3.79
N HIS A 219 2.04 -14.64 -3.72
CA HIS A 219 1.71 -13.43 -4.47
C HIS A 219 2.81 -13.05 -5.47
N TRP A 220 3.66 -14.03 -5.80
CA TRP A 220 4.84 -13.78 -6.62
C TRP A 220 4.51 -13.16 -7.98
N ASP A 221 3.46 -13.61 -8.63
CA ASP A 221 3.01 -13.10 -9.92
C ASP A 221 2.82 -11.57 -9.94
N GLY A 222 2.10 -11.03 -8.97
CA GLY A 222 1.88 -9.58 -8.85
C GLY A 222 3.08 -8.81 -8.30
N ILE A 223 4.04 -9.49 -7.66
CA ILE A 223 5.29 -8.90 -7.21
C ILE A 223 6.31 -8.87 -8.36
N ALA A 224 6.43 -9.96 -9.10
CA ALA A 224 7.31 -10.08 -10.25
C ALA A 224 6.93 -9.13 -11.40
N ALA A 225 5.64 -8.79 -11.51
CA ALA A 225 5.16 -7.80 -12.48
C ALA A 225 5.88 -6.44 -12.35
N TYR A 226 6.45 -6.12 -11.18
CA TYR A 226 7.25 -4.90 -10.98
C TYR A 226 8.58 -4.90 -11.74
N CYS A 227 9.11 -6.08 -12.10
CA CYS A 227 10.34 -6.20 -12.86
C CYS A 227 10.20 -5.69 -14.31
N LEU A 228 8.97 -5.62 -14.82
CA LEU A 228 8.72 -5.14 -16.17
C LEU A 228 8.75 -3.61 -16.20
N PRO A 229 9.60 -2.98 -17.04
CA PRO A 229 9.74 -1.52 -17.11
C PRO A 229 8.42 -0.78 -17.37
N GLU A 230 7.53 -1.36 -18.19
CA GLU A 230 6.22 -0.81 -18.52
C GLU A 230 5.24 -0.75 -17.33
N ASN A 231 5.51 -1.52 -16.27
CA ASN A 231 4.71 -1.55 -15.05
C ASN A 231 5.25 -0.59 -13.96
N LYS A 232 6.36 0.10 -14.24
CA LYS A 232 6.92 1.09 -13.30
C LYS A 232 6.07 2.36 -13.29
N VAL A 233 5.22 2.49 -12.26
CA VAL A 233 4.39 3.67 -12.03
C VAL A 233 4.70 4.28 -10.66
N SER A 234 4.38 5.55 -10.47
CA SER A 234 4.54 6.23 -9.18
C SER A 234 3.54 5.68 -8.14
N LEU A 235 4.00 4.78 -7.29
CA LEU A 235 3.17 4.16 -6.24
C LEU A 235 2.84 5.13 -5.10
N GLY A 236 3.69 6.14 -4.85
CA GLY A 236 3.48 7.11 -3.77
C GLY A 236 2.22 7.97 -3.93
N PHE A 237 1.64 8.05 -5.13
CA PHE A 237 0.42 8.80 -5.38
C PHE A 237 -0.78 8.24 -4.59
N VAL A 238 -0.98 6.93 -4.56
CA VAL A 238 -2.12 6.30 -3.89
C VAL A 238 -2.07 6.58 -2.38
N GLU A 239 -0.90 6.44 -1.75
CA GLU A 239 -0.70 6.78 -0.35
C GLU A 239 -0.92 8.28 -0.08
N GLY A 240 -0.37 9.14 -0.93
CA GLY A 240 -0.55 10.59 -0.85
C GLY A 240 -2.03 11.00 -0.95
N LEU A 241 -2.77 10.38 -1.87
CA LEU A 241 -4.21 10.58 -2.02
C LEU A 241 -4.97 10.13 -0.76
N ASN A 242 -4.67 8.96 -0.21
CA ASN A 242 -5.30 8.48 1.01
C ASN A 242 -5.04 9.42 2.21
N ASN A 243 -3.85 9.97 2.31
CA ASN A 243 -3.54 10.98 3.31
C ASN A 243 -4.35 12.26 3.09
N LYS A 244 -4.50 12.72 1.85
CA LYS A 244 -5.34 13.86 1.50
C LYS A 244 -6.81 13.63 1.86
N ILE A 245 -7.36 12.45 1.57
CA ILE A 245 -8.73 12.09 1.94
C ILE A 245 -8.91 12.11 3.47
N ARG A 246 -7.95 11.58 4.22
CA ARG A 246 -7.96 11.64 5.70
C ARG A 246 -7.91 13.09 6.22
N VAL A 247 -7.21 13.99 5.54
CA VAL A 247 -7.21 15.42 5.88
C VAL A 247 -8.57 16.03 5.60
N ILE A 248 -9.20 15.74 4.46
CA ILE A 248 -10.57 16.20 4.13
C ILE A 248 -11.55 15.76 5.21
N GLN A 249 -11.52 14.49 5.61
CA GLN A 249 -12.37 13.96 6.67
C GLN A 249 -12.15 14.64 8.02
N ARG A 250 -10.87 14.86 8.42
CA ARG A 250 -10.52 15.50 9.71
C ARG A 250 -10.93 16.96 9.76
N ARG A 251 -10.71 17.74 8.69
CA ARG A 251 -11.10 19.16 8.61
C ARG A 251 -12.62 19.36 8.73
N ALA A 252 -13.40 18.40 8.30
CA ALA A 252 -14.85 18.45 8.36
C ALA A 252 -15.43 17.78 9.61
N TYR A 253 -14.60 17.42 10.61
CA TYR A 253 -15.02 16.66 11.80
C TYR A 253 -15.83 15.41 11.49
N GLY A 254 -15.58 14.80 10.33
CA GLY A 254 -16.33 13.70 9.74
C GLY A 254 -17.47 14.18 8.84
N LEU A 255 -17.45 13.74 7.59
CA LEU A 255 -18.52 14.06 6.63
C LEU A 255 -19.61 12.98 6.73
N ARG A 256 -20.74 13.31 7.34
CA ARG A 256 -21.91 12.41 7.44
C ARG A 256 -22.62 12.20 6.10
N ASP A 257 -22.59 13.22 5.22
CA ASP A 257 -23.14 13.17 3.88
C ASP A 257 -22.15 12.48 2.95
N GLU A 258 -22.46 11.25 2.59
CA GLU A 258 -21.57 10.40 1.79
C GLU A 258 -21.38 10.95 0.36
N GLU A 259 -22.44 11.53 -0.23
CA GLU A 259 -22.33 12.17 -1.54
C GLU A 259 -21.43 13.40 -1.50
N TYR A 260 -21.48 14.17 -0.43
CA TYR A 260 -20.59 15.30 -0.25
C TYR A 260 -19.13 14.84 -0.07
N LEU A 261 -18.90 13.77 0.68
CA LEU A 261 -17.56 13.15 0.79
C LEU A 261 -17.07 12.65 -0.57
N ARG A 262 -17.93 11.94 -1.31
CA ARG A 262 -17.62 11.42 -2.65
C ARG A 262 -17.18 12.55 -3.60
N LEU A 263 -17.96 13.63 -3.65
CA LEU A 263 -17.63 14.79 -4.48
C LEU A 263 -16.30 15.44 -4.07
N LYS A 264 -16.08 15.65 -2.77
CA LYS A 264 -14.80 16.19 -2.27
C LYS A 264 -13.60 15.30 -2.62
N VAL A 265 -13.74 13.98 -2.52
CA VAL A 265 -12.68 13.05 -2.90
C VAL A 265 -12.41 13.12 -4.39
N LEU A 266 -13.44 13.04 -5.24
CA LEU A 266 -13.28 12.98 -6.68
C LEU A 266 -12.75 14.31 -7.28
N THR A 267 -13.02 15.44 -6.63
CA THR A 267 -12.58 16.76 -7.10
C THR A 267 -11.27 17.24 -6.47
N CYS A 268 -10.77 16.59 -5.43
CA CYS A 268 -9.64 17.09 -4.63
C CYS A 268 -8.32 17.24 -5.40
N MET A 269 -8.22 16.64 -6.59
CA MET A 269 -7.06 16.71 -7.50
C MET A 269 -7.41 17.32 -8.86
N LEU A 270 -8.61 17.85 -9.03
CA LEU A 270 -8.98 18.59 -10.22
C LEU A 270 -8.52 20.05 -10.11
N PRO A 271 -8.13 20.70 -11.25
CA PRO A 271 -7.90 22.13 -11.25
C PRO A 271 -9.18 22.89 -10.89
N ALA A 272 -9.04 24.08 -10.35
CA ALA A 272 -10.16 25.00 -10.20
C ALA A 272 -10.81 25.29 -11.56
N LEU A 273 -12.12 25.52 -11.59
CA LEU A 273 -12.84 25.94 -12.79
C LEU A 273 -12.47 27.37 -13.18
#